data_ba08f0049a329e7cf0a00a9ca23f9c81
#
_entry.id   ba08f0049a329e7cf0a00a9ca23f9c81
#
_cell.length_a   1.000
_cell.length_b   1.000
_cell.length_c   1.000
_cell.angle_alpha   90.00
_cell.angle_beta   90.00
_cell.angle_gamma   90.00
#
_symmetry.space_group_name_H-M   'P 1'
#
loop_
_entity.id
_entity.type
_entity.pdbx_description
1 polymer ?
#
loop_
_entity_poly.entity_id
_entity_poly.type
_entity_poly.pdbx_seq_one_letter_code
_entity_poly.pdbx_strand_id
1 'polypeptide(L)'
;MADEKKQDKSLIPNASQQKARIYSGAQPSADSMHLGNYIGAVNNWVALQDDPNNECLFFIPDMHAITVPQNPEELRERTRLTAAQYIASGIDPTRTPLFVQSHVPEHAQLAWILNCFTGFGEASRMTQFKDKSQKQGAENASVGLFTYPILMAADILLYQVDGVPVGEDQRQHLELTRNLAQRFNSRFGETFVVPEPVILNCFTGFGEASRMTQFK
;
A
#
# COMPACT_ATOMS: atom_id res chain seq x y z
N MET A 1 -42.48 -16.47 18.90
CA MET A 1 -42.03 -15.07 18.78
C MET A 1 -40.56 -15.07 19.07
N ALA A 2 -39.74 -15.11 18.04
CA ALA A 2 -38.29 -15.14 18.14
C ALA A 2 -37.79 -13.74 17.87
N ASP A 3 -37.10 -13.17 18.86
CA ASP A 3 -36.43 -11.88 18.78
C ASP A 3 -35.20 -11.98 17.85
N GLU A 4 -35.30 -11.39 16.67
CA GLU A 4 -34.15 -11.14 15.79
C GLU A 4 -33.28 -10.03 16.42
N LYS A 5 -32.22 -10.44 17.11
CA LYS A 5 -31.12 -9.55 17.45
C LYS A 5 -30.42 -9.14 16.17
N LYS A 6 -30.70 -7.93 15.67
CA LYS A 6 -29.85 -7.21 14.74
C LYS A 6 -28.47 -7.08 15.38
N GLN A 7 -27.50 -7.84 14.88
CA GLN A 7 -26.09 -7.57 15.14
C GLN A 7 -25.71 -6.26 14.42
N ASP A 8 -25.58 -5.22 15.23
CA ASP A 8 -24.94 -3.98 14.83
C ASP A 8 -23.45 -4.28 14.59
N LYS A 9 -23.08 -4.43 13.32
CA LYS A 9 -21.69 -4.53 12.88
C LYS A 9 -21.09 -3.14 12.80
N SER A 10 -20.79 -2.53 13.94
CA SER A 10 -19.73 -1.51 13.99
C SER A 10 -18.40 -2.22 13.76
N LEU A 11 -17.79 -1.99 12.60
CA LEU A 11 -16.60 -2.68 12.11
C LEU A 11 -15.31 -2.36 12.87
N ILE A 12 -15.38 -1.63 14.00
CA ILE A 12 -14.22 -1.26 14.82
C ILE A 12 -14.58 -1.45 16.30
N PRO A 13 -13.92 -2.35 17.03
CA PRO A 13 -14.04 -2.39 18.48
C PRO A 13 -13.41 -1.13 19.07
N ASN A 14 -14.19 -0.28 19.72
CA ASN A 14 -13.86 1.01 20.31
C ASN A 14 -13.96 2.25 19.39
N ALA A 15 -15.01 2.35 18.63
CA ALA A 15 -15.27 3.50 17.75
C ALA A 15 -15.64 4.82 18.46
N SER A 16 -15.41 4.99 19.75
CA SER A 16 -15.86 6.21 20.43
C SER A 16 -14.83 7.33 20.54
N GLN A 17 -13.54 7.12 20.16
CA GLN A 17 -12.51 8.20 20.20
C GLN A 17 -11.28 8.02 19.30
N GLN A 18 -11.09 6.94 18.58
CA GLN A 18 -9.88 6.72 17.78
C GLN A 18 -10.16 6.87 16.29
N LYS A 19 -9.38 7.76 15.62
CA LYS A 19 -9.45 7.95 14.17
C LYS A 19 -8.99 6.70 13.45
N ALA A 20 -9.59 6.40 12.29
CA ALA A 20 -9.13 5.31 11.44
C ALA A 20 -7.77 5.68 10.82
N ARG A 21 -6.77 4.83 10.99
CA ARG A 21 -5.45 5.06 10.41
C ARG A 21 -5.42 4.56 8.97
N ILE A 22 -5.18 5.49 8.05
CA ILE A 22 -5.15 5.26 6.60
C ILE A 22 -3.72 5.41 6.09
N TYR A 23 -3.27 4.46 5.29
CA TYR A 23 -1.90 4.42 4.77
C TYR A 23 -1.89 4.19 3.27
N SER A 24 -1.19 5.04 2.51
CA SER A 24 -1.07 4.86 1.06
C SER A 24 0.17 5.56 0.49
N GLY A 25 0.55 5.15 -0.72
CA GLY A 25 1.65 5.74 -1.46
C GLY A 25 1.70 5.24 -2.90
N ALA A 26 2.39 5.99 -3.77
CA ALA A 26 2.64 5.61 -5.15
C ALA A 26 4.12 5.72 -5.49
N GLN A 27 4.63 4.76 -6.26
CA GLN A 27 6.05 4.68 -6.61
C GLN A 27 6.50 5.88 -7.45
N PRO A 28 7.73 6.38 -7.23
CA PRO A 28 8.35 7.42 -8.03
C PRO A 28 8.80 6.85 -9.40
N SER A 29 7.85 6.48 -10.25
CA SER A 29 8.08 5.68 -11.47
C SER A 29 8.28 6.50 -12.74
N ALA A 30 7.97 7.80 -12.74
CA ALA A 30 8.05 8.67 -13.90
C ALA A 30 8.38 10.11 -13.51
N ASP A 31 8.79 10.90 -14.49
CA ASP A 31 9.14 12.32 -14.30
C ASP A 31 7.92 13.20 -13.99
N SER A 32 6.73 12.67 -14.20
CA SER A 32 5.47 13.35 -13.85
C SER A 32 4.39 12.35 -13.49
N MET A 33 3.54 12.75 -12.55
CA MET A 33 2.31 12.03 -12.24
C MET A 33 1.35 12.19 -13.42
N HIS A 34 0.95 11.07 -14.01
CA HIS A 34 -0.07 11.18 -15.04
C HIS A 34 -1.48 11.29 -14.43
N LEU A 35 -2.40 11.82 -15.26
CA LEU A 35 -3.78 12.11 -14.88
C LEU A 35 -4.47 10.91 -14.20
N GLY A 36 -4.17 9.69 -14.64
CA GLY A 36 -4.71 8.48 -14.02
C GLY A 36 -4.30 8.28 -12.57
N ASN A 37 -3.04 8.56 -12.23
CA ASN A 37 -2.55 8.50 -10.85
C ASN A 37 -3.14 9.61 -9.99
N TYR A 38 -3.29 10.81 -10.54
CA TYR A 38 -3.92 11.92 -9.84
C TYR A 38 -5.38 11.63 -9.52
N ILE A 39 -6.19 11.29 -10.53
CA ILE A 39 -7.63 11.02 -10.35
C ILE A 39 -7.85 9.73 -9.56
N GLY A 40 -7.07 8.70 -9.85
CA GLY A 40 -7.25 7.36 -9.28
C GLY A 40 -6.76 7.19 -7.85
N ALA A 41 -5.79 7.99 -7.43
CA ALA A 41 -5.18 7.86 -6.12
C ALA A 41 -5.15 9.18 -5.35
N VAL A 42 -4.35 10.16 -5.78
CA VAL A 42 -4.02 11.34 -4.97
C VAL A 42 -5.24 12.20 -4.63
N ASN A 43 -6.16 12.39 -5.57
CA ASN A 43 -7.39 13.11 -5.32
C ASN A 43 -8.25 12.46 -4.22
N ASN A 44 -8.27 11.12 -4.17
CA ASN A 44 -8.95 10.38 -3.10
C ASN A 44 -8.22 10.52 -1.76
N TRP A 45 -6.88 10.58 -1.77
CA TRP A 45 -6.08 10.79 -0.56
C TRP A 45 -6.33 12.15 0.06
N VAL A 46 -6.50 13.20 -0.76
CA VAL A 46 -6.88 14.55 -0.27
C VAL A 46 -8.23 14.49 0.44
N ALA A 47 -9.22 13.81 -0.16
CA ALA A 47 -10.52 13.64 0.48
C ALA A 47 -10.45 12.85 1.80
N LEU A 48 -9.62 11.79 1.85
CA LEU A 48 -9.38 11.01 3.07
C LEU A 48 -8.67 11.83 4.14
N GLN A 49 -7.69 12.67 3.76
CA GLN A 49 -6.99 13.59 4.65
C GLN A 49 -7.92 14.62 5.26
N ASP A 50 -8.92 15.08 4.51
CA ASP A 50 -9.86 16.11 4.94
C ASP A 50 -11.00 15.56 5.82
N ASP A 51 -11.20 14.24 5.86
CA ASP A 51 -12.14 13.61 6.78
C ASP A 51 -11.57 13.62 8.21
N PRO A 52 -12.24 14.31 9.17
CA PRO A 52 -11.78 14.39 10.55
C PRO A 52 -11.72 13.06 11.29
N ASN A 53 -12.36 12.01 10.77
CA ASN A 53 -12.35 10.68 11.33
C ASN A 53 -11.12 9.87 10.93
N ASN A 54 -10.28 10.38 10.03
CA ASN A 54 -9.09 9.71 9.55
C ASN A 54 -7.80 10.31 10.15
N GLU A 55 -6.82 9.44 10.36
CA GLU A 55 -5.41 9.75 10.55
C GLU A 55 -4.65 9.20 9.34
N CYS A 56 -4.33 10.06 8.38
CA CYS A 56 -3.67 9.63 7.15
C CYS A 56 -2.16 9.69 7.27
N LEU A 57 -1.48 8.71 6.66
CA LEU A 57 -0.03 8.70 6.46
C LEU A 57 0.23 8.40 4.97
N PHE A 58 0.99 9.27 4.31
CA PHE A 58 1.37 9.06 2.93
C PHE A 58 2.87 8.91 2.79
N PHE A 59 3.30 8.04 1.89
CA PHE A 59 4.71 7.77 1.70
C PHE A 59 5.10 7.63 0.24
N ILE A 60 6.39 7.73 -0.03
CA ILE A 60 6.97 7.52 -1.34
C ILE A 60 7.77 6.21 -1.28
N PRO A 61 7.28 5.14 -1.91
CA PRO A 61 7.88 3.79 -1.84
C PRO A 61 9.08 3.64 -2.79
N ASP A 62 10.17 4.33 -2.49
CA ASP A 62 11.41 4.30 -3.26
C ASP A 62 12.13 2.95 -3.19
N MET A 63 11.98 2.19 -2.09
CA MET A 63 12.52 0.84 -1.99
C MET A 63 11.78 -0.15 -2.91
N HIS A 64 10.49 0.06 -3.18
CA HIS A 64 9.78 -0.73 -4.19
C HIS A 64 10.26 -0.41 -5.61
N ALA A 65 10.70 0.82 -5.86
CA ALA A 65 11.21 1.22 -7.17
C ALA A 65 12.48 0.46 -7.55
N ILE A 66 13.36 0.16 -6.60
CA ILE A 66 14.64 -0.54 -6.85
C ILE A 66 14.51 -2.05 -7.08
N THR A 67 13.30 -2.61 -7.04
CA THR A 67 13.05 -4.01 -7.45
C THR A 67 13.34 -4.26 -8.93
N VAL A 68 13.41 -3.19 -9.71
CA VAL A 68 13.89 -3.16 -11.10
C VAL A 68 15.06 -2.19 -11.21
N PRO A 69 15.94 -2.35 -12.23
CA PRO A 69 17.09 -1.46 -12.41
C PRO A 69 16.68 0.01 -12.47
N GLN A 70 17.34 0.87 -11.72
CA GLN A 70 17.14 2.31 -11.65
C GLN A 70 18.45 3.05 -11.82
N ASN A 71 18.42 4.24 -12.46
CA ASN A 71 19.49 5.20 -12.34
C ASN A 71 19.38 5.90 -10.97
N PRO A 72 20.43 5.91 -10.13
CA PRO A 72 20.34 6.47 -8.79
C PRO A 72 20.02 7.98 -8.75
N GLU A 73 20.54 8.75 -9.71
CA GLU A 73 20.31 10.19 -9.78
C GLU A 73 18.87 10.50 -10.18
N GLU A 74 18.37 9.79 -11.20
CA GLU A 74 16.98 9.89 -11.62
C GLU A 74 16.01 9.45 -10.52
N LEU A 75 16.29 8.36 -9.81
CA LEU A 75 15.43 7.90 -8.71
C LEU A 75 15.36 8.95 -7.61
N ARG A 76 16.50 9.57 -7.25
CA ARG A 76 16.55 10.63 -6.25
C ARG A 76 15.68 11.83 -6.66
N GLU A 77 15.82 12.25 -7.92
CA GLU A 77 15.04 13.38 -8.44
C GLU A 77 13.55 13.05 -8.53
N ARG A 78 13.19 11.88 -9.04
CA ARG A 78 11.79 11.40 -9.09
C ARG A 78 11.16 11.29 -7.71
N THR A 79 11.91 10.85 -6.71
CA THR A 79 11.44 10.80 -5.31
C THR A 79 11.09 12.20 -4.79
N ARG A 80 11.95 13.20 -5.04
CA ARG A 80 11.68 14.60 -4.66
C ARG A 80 10.50 15.18 -5.43
N LEU A 81 10.44 14.91 -6.72
CA LEU A 81 9.37 15.38 -7.58
C LEU A 81 8.03 14.79 -7.19
N THR A 82 7.99 13.51 -6.82
CA THR A 82 6.78 12.85 -6.30
C THR A 82 6.28 13.51 -5.02
N ALA A 83 7.17 13.86 -4.09
CA ALA A 83 6.80 14.60 -2.88
C ALA A 83 6.20 15.97 -3.23
N ALA A 84 6.83 16.71 -4.14
CA ALA A 84 6.35 18.02 -4.59
C ALA A 84 4.97 17.91 -5.28
N GLN A 85 4.77 16.87 -6.09
CA GLN A 85 3.50 16.61 -6.77
C GLN A 85 2.37 16.27 -5.77
N TYR A 86 2.64 15.51 -4.71
CA TYR A 86 1.65 15.22 -3.67
C TYR A 86 1.21 16.51 -2.98
N ILE A 87 2.17 17.35 -2.58
CA ILE A 87 1.88 18.65 -1.94
C ILE A 87 1.11 19.57 -2.89
N ALA A 88 1.56 19.67 -4.15
CA ALA A 88 0.88 20.49 -5.17
C ALA A 88 -0.55 19.99 -5.47
N SER A 89 -0.81 18.70 -5.26
CA SER A 89 -2.12 18.09 -5.45
C SER A 89 -3.07 18.26 -4.25
N GLY A 90 -2.60 18.84 -3.13
CA GLY A 90 -3.43 19.12 -1.97
C GLY A 90 -3.11 18.31 -0.72
N ILE A 91 -2.10 17.43 -0.74
CA ILE A 91 -1.61 16.81 0.49
C ILE A 91 -0.91 17.87 1.34
N ASP A 92 -1.39 18.07 2.55
CA ASP A 92 -0.87 19.05 3.50
C ASP A 92 0.08 18.38 4.50
N PRO A 93 1.42 18.55 4.33
CA PRO A 93 2.40 17.92 5.20
C PRO A 93 2.42 18.48 6.63
N THR A 94 1.71 19.57 6.91
CA THR A 94 1.58 20.09 8.27
C THR A 94 0.55 19.34 9.10
N ARG A 95 -0.37 18.65 8.46
CA ARG A 95 -1.45 17.85 9.07
C ARG A 95 -1.24 16.37 8.94
N THR A 96 -0.61 15.97 7.83
CA THR A 96 -0.51 14.56 7.41
C THR A 96 0.95 14.22 7.16
N PRO A 97 1.54 13.25 7.89
CA PRO A 97 2.88 12.79 7.63
C PRO A 97 3.06 12.37 6.17
N LEU A 98 4.07 12.95 5.52
CA LEU A 98 4.54 12.58 4.19
C LEU A 98 6.03 12.27 4.27
N PHE A 99 6.43 11.06 3.94
CA PHE A 99 7.81 10.62 4.11
C PHE A 99 8.28 9.69 2.99
N VAL A 100 9.60 9.50 2.91
CA VAL A 100 10.23 8.56 1.97
C VAL A 100 10.48 7.24 2.71
N GLN A 101 10.10 6.13 2.12
CA GLN A 101 10.17 4.80 2.71
C GLN A 101 11.58 4.46 3.22
N SER A 102 12.61 4.71 2.41
CA SER A 102 14.01 4.40 2.78
C SER A 102 14.54 5.24 3.95
N HIS A 103 13.86 6.32 4.34
CA HIS A 103 14.24 7.11 5.51
C HIS A 103 13.77 6.49 6.84
N VAL A 104 12.98 5.43 6.79
CA VAL A 104 12.49 4.66 7.94
C VAL A 104 13.00 3.22 7.81
N PRO A 105 14.17 2.89 8.37
CA PRO A 105 14.81 1.59 8.18
C PRO A 105 14.00 0.40 8.72
N GLU A 106 13.04 0.65 9.59
CA GLU A 106 12.14 -0.34 10.17
C GLU A 106 11.30 -1.06 9.11
N HIS A 107 11.02 -0.43 7.97
CA HIS A 107 10.38 -1.09 6.83
C HIS A 107 11.16 -2.32 6.38
N ALA A 108 12.47 -2.18 6.17
CA ALA A 108 13.33 -3.28 5.77
C ALA A 108 13.51 -4.32 6.89
N GLN A 109 13.58 -3.87 8.14
CA GLN A 109 13.73 -4.75 9.31
C GLN A 109 12.48 -5.63 9.49
N LEU A 110 11.30 -5.02 9.45
CA LEU A 110 10.04 -5.78 9.55
C LEU A 110 9.84 -6.69 8.33
N ALA A 111 10.18 -6.22 7.12
CA ALA A 111 10.14 -7.05 5.93
C ALA A 111 11.00 -8.30 6.06
N TRP A 112 12.20 -8.19 6.64
CA TRP A 112 13.05 -9.34 6.91
C TRP A 112 12.38 -10.33 7.88
N ILE A 113 11.82 -9.85 8.97
CA ILE A 113 11.09 -10.68 9.93
C ILE A 113 9.94 -11.40 9.23
N LEU A 114 9.10 -10.67 8.47
CA LEU A 114 7.95 -11.25 7.78
C LEU A 114 8.37 -12.26 6.69
N ASN A 115 9.50 -12.05 6.02
CA ASN A 115 10.08 -13.04 5.09
C ASN A 115 10.33 -14.39 5.78
N CYS A 116 10.76 -14.40 7.04
CA CYS A 116 10.99 -15.62 7.80
C CYS A 116 9.69 -16.37 8.17
N PHE A 117 8.54 -15.72 8.06
CA PHE A 117 7.21 -16.27 8.31
C PHE A 117 6.38 -16.53 7.05
N THR A 118 6.87 -16.10 5.89
CA THR A 118 6.19 -16.28 4.61
C THR A 118 6.63 -17.60 3.97
N GLY A 119 5.68 -18.46 3.61
CA GLY A 119 6.00 -19.68 2.88
C GLY A 119 6.43 -19.38 1.45
N PHE A 120 7.50 -20.03 0.97
CA PHE A 120 7.97 -19.89 -0.43
C PHE A 120 6.85 -20.12 -1.45
N GLY A 121 6.03 -21.17 -1.24
CA GLY A 121 4.89 -21.48 -2.11
C GLY A 121 3.79 -20.41 -2.08
N GLU A 122 3.62 -19.70 -0.98
CA GLU A 122 2.70 -18.56 -0.86
C GLU A 122 3.20 -17.38 -1.68
N ALA A 123 4.47 -16.98 -1.49
CA ALA A 123 5.09 -15.92 -2.26
C ALA A 123 5.12 -16.22 -3.77
N SER A 124 5.38 -17.48 -4.16
CA SER A 124 5.43 -17.90 -5.56
C SER A 124 4.07 -17.85 -6.28
N ARG A 125 2.97 -17.82 -5.54
CA ARG A 125 1.62 -17.73 -6.12
C ARG A 125 1.19 -16.30 -6.44
N MET A 126 1.96 -15.29 -6.03
CA MET A 126 1.66 -13.90 -6.32
C MET A 126 1.65 -13.64 -7.83
N THR A 127 0.51 -13.22 -8.36
CA THR A 127 0.30 -13.04 -9.81
C THR A 127 1.20 -11.95 -10.38
N GLN A 128 1.36 -10.85 -9.67
CA GLN A 128 2.21 -9.74 -10.12
C GLN A 128 3.70 -10.10 -10.24
N PHE A 129 4.20 -11.02 -9.41
CA PHE A 129 5.55 -11.57 -9.60
C PHE A 129 5.65 -12.30 -10.94
N LYS A 130 4.67 -13.16 -11.24
CA LYS A 130 4.63 -13.92 -12.49
C LYS A 130 4.60 -13.00 -13.71
N ASP A 131 3.74 -11.99 -13.69
CA ASP A 131 3.58 -11.04 -14.80
C ASP A 131 4.84 -10.20 -15.03
N LYS A 132 5.45 -9.69 -13.96
CA LYS A 132 6.67 -8.87 -14.04
C LYS A 132 7.89 -9.70 -14.42
N SER A 133 8.04 -10.91 -13.88
CA SER A 133 9.14 -11.81 -14.21
C SER A 133 9.07 -12.28 -15.67
N GLN A 134 7.89 -12.49 -16.22
CA GLN A 134 7.72 -12.82 -17.63
C GLN A 134 8.15 -11.66 -18.55
N LYS A 135 7.84 -10.41 -18.18
CA LYS A 135 8.22 -9.22 -18.96
C LYS A 135 9.72 -8.95 -18.97
N GLN A 136 10.44 -9.29 -17.92
CA GLN A 136 11.89 -9.07 -17.79
C GLN A 136 12.73 -10.29 -18.20
N GLY A 137 12.12 -11.45 -18.43
CA GLY A 137 12.78 -12.74 -18.47
C GLY A 137 12.97 -13.30 -17.04
N ALA A 138 12.46 -14.49 -16.78
CA ALA A 138 12.42 -15.07 -15.42
C ALA A 138 13.81 -15.17 -14.76
N GLU A 139 14.86 -15.34 -15.56
CA GLU A 139 16.26 -15.41 -15.13
C GLU A 139 16.86 -14.07 -14.72
N ASN A 140 16.24 -12.95 -15.14
CA ASN A 140 16.68 -11.59 -14.81
C ASN A 140 15.89 -10.95 -13.65
N ALA A 141 14.87 -11.66 -13.14
CA ALA A 141 14.06 -11.19 -12.03
C ALA A 141 14.88 -11.17 -10.73
N SER A 142 14.92 -10.01 -10.07
CA SER A 142 15.61 -9.89 -8.79
C SER A 142 14.86 -10.63 -7.67
N VAL A 143 15.58 -11.04 -6.61
CA VAL A 143 14.94 -11.55 -5.38
C VAL A 143 14.03 -10.47 -4.77
N GLY A 144 14.39 -9.19 -4.88
CA GLY A 144 13.55 -8.08 -4.46
C GLY A 144 12.19 -8.06 -5.17
N LEU A 145 12.16 -8.40 -6.47
CA LEU A 145 10.90 -8.54 -7.21
C LEU A 145 10.06 -9.73 -6.72
N PHE A 146 10.68 -10.77 -6.18
CA PHE A 146 9.97 -11.89 -5.56
C PHE A 146 9.42 -11.54 -4.18
N THR A 147 10.15 -10.76 -3.39
CA THR A 147 9.83 -10.48 -1.99
C THR A 147 9.14 -9.13 -1.75
N TYR A 148 8.97 -8.27 -2.78
CA TYR A 148 8.34 -6.97 -2.58
C TYR A 148 6.92 -7.02 -2.00
N PRO A 149 6.09 -8.07 -2.21
CA PRO A 149 4.79 -8.14 -1.54
C PRO A 149 4.90 -8.24 -0.02
N ILE A 150 6.01 -8.81 0.47
CA ILE A 150 6.30 -8.93 1.90
C ILE A 150 6.80 -7.59 2.45
N LEU A 151 7.58 -6.84 1.67
CA LEU A 151 7.93 -5.46 2.00
C LEU A 151 6.67 -4.58 2.07
N MET A 152 5.74 -4.73 1.14
CA MET A 152 4.45 -4.01 1.20
C MET A 152 3.64 -4.38 2.44
N ALA A 153 3.65 -5.66 2.84
CA ALA A 153 3.03 -6.07 4.10
C ALA A 153 3.69 -5.41 5.31
N ALA A 154 5.03 -5.30 5.31
CA ALA A 154 5.77 -4.58 6.35
C ALA A 154 5.41 -3.10 6.39
N ASP A 155 5.31 -2.44 5.23
CA ASP A 155 4.91 -1.03 5.12
C ASP A 155 3.57 -0.76 5.82
N ILE A 156 2.62 -1.65 5.65
CA ILE A 156 1.27 -1.53 6.21
C ILE A 156 1.27 -1.86 7.71
N LEU A 157 1.85 -2.99 8.09
CA LEU A 157 1.78 -3.49 9.46
C LEU A 157 2.61 -2.66 10.45
N LEU A 158 3.69 -2.02 9.98
CA LEU A 158 4.56 -1.18 10.80
C LEU A 158 3.79 -0.04 11.50
N TYR A 159 2.78 0.50 10.84
CA TYR A 159 2.01 1.65 11.32
C TYR A 159 0.67 1.27 11.95
N GLN A 160 0.38 -0.01 12.13
CA GLN A 160 -0.90 -0.47 12.72
C GLN A 160 -2.11 0.13 11.98
N VAL A 161 -2.12 -0.04 10.67
CA VAL A 161 -3.07 0.58 9.76
C VAL A 161 -4.43 -0.11 9.83
N ASP A 162 -5.52 0.66 9.93
CA ASP A 162 -6.89 0.15 9.89
C ASP A 162 -7.37 -0.06 8.45
N GLY A 163 -7.02 0.87 7.54
CA GLY A 163 -7.48 0.85 6.16
C GLY A 163 -6.40 1.23 5.14
N VAL A 164 -6.35 0.47 4.05
CA VAL A 164 -5.44 0.74 2.92
C VAL A 164 -6.25 0.98 1.67
N PRO A 165 -6.28 2.22 1.15
CA PRO A 165 -6.92 2.53 -0.12
C PRO A 165 -6.12 1.93 -1.27
N VAL A 166 -6.69 0.93 -1.92
CA VAL A 166 -6.06 0.18 -3.01
C VAL A 166 -7.00 -0.02 -4.18
N GLY A 167 -6.42 -0.13 -5.38
CA GLY A 167 -7.12 -0.67 -6.54
C GLY A 167 -7.34 -2.18 -6.43
N GLU A 168 -8.26 -2.72 -7.22
CA GLU A 168 -8.59 -4.15 -7.23
C GLU A 168 -7.36 -5.03 -7.55
N ASP A 169 -6.41 -4.54 -8.33
CA ASP A 169 -5.15 -5.20 -8.67
C ASP A 169 -4.23 -5.44 -7.47
N GLN A 170 -4.43 -4.71 -6.36
CA GLN A 170 -3.64 -4.84 -5.13
C GLN A 170 -4.32 -5.75 -4.07
N ARG A 171 -5.51 -6.26 -4.34
CA ARG A 171 -6.26 -7.11 -3.40
C ARG A 171 -5.44 -8.29 -2.89
N GLN A 172 -4.72 -8.99 -3.78
CA GLN A 172 -3.92 -10.16 -3.41
C GLN A 172 -2.77 -9.81 -2.45
N HIS A 173 -2.16 -8.62 -2.60
CA HIS A 173 -1.13 -8.15 -1.66
C HIS A 173 -1.71 -7.88 -0.27
N LEU A 174 -2.92 -7.33 -0.23
CA LEU A 174 -3.58 -7.05 1.03
C LEU A 174 -4.03 -8.33 1.74
N GLU A 175 -4.49 -9.34 0.98
CA GLU A 175 -4.77 -10.67 1.52
C GLU A 175 -3.51 -11.31 2.13
N LEU A 176 -2.36 -11.21 1.45
CA LEU A 176 -1.08 -11.66 2.00
C LEU A 176 -0.75 -10.93 3.31
N THR A 177 -0.90 -9.61 3.34
CA THR A 177 -0.66 -8.78 4.53
C THR A 177 -1.52 -9.23 5.71
N ARG A 178 -2.81 -9.44 5.48
CA ARG A 178 -3.76 -9.93 6.50
C ARG A 178 -3.36 -11.32 7.02
N ASN A 179 -3.01 -12.24 6.12
CA ASN A 179 -2.58 -13.58 6.49
C ASN A 179 -1.30 -13.55 7.34
N LEU A 180 -0.35 -12.67 7.00
CA LEU A 180 0.89 -12.50 7.77
C LEU A 180 0.61 -11.92 9.15
N ALA A 181 -0.23 -10.90 9.26
CA ALA A 181 -0.64 -10.32 10.54
C ALA A 181 -1.32 -11.37 11.43
N GLN A 182 -2.30 -12.09 10.92
CA GLN A 182 -3.01 -13.15 11.66
C GLN A 182 -2.07 -14.28 12.10
N ARG A 183 -1.17 -14.72 11.22
CA ARG A 183 -0.18 -15.76 11.50
C ARG A 183 0.79 -15.32 12.59
N PHE A 184 1.24 -14.07 12.55
CA PHE A 184 2.13 -13.50 13.54
C PHE A 184 1.41 -13.40 14.89
N ASN A 185 0.22 -12.82 14.93
CA ASN A 185 -0.61 -12.67 16.12
C ASN A 185 -0.91 -14.03 16.78
N SER A 186 -1.22 -15.05 15.97
CA SER A 186 -1.47 -16.40 16.46
C SER A 186 -0.25 -17.04 17.15
N ARG A 187 0.97 -16.68 16.75
CA ARG A 187 2.21 -17.26 17.31
C ARG A 187 2.78 -16.49 18.49
N PHE A 188 2.64 -15.16 18.48
CA PHE A 188 3.35 -14.27 19.38
C PHE A 188 2.42 -13.38 20.22
N GLY A 189 1.11 -13.55 20.08
CA GLY A 189 0.10 -12.69 20.71
C GLY A 189 -0.28 -11.50 19.84
N GLU A 190 -1.35 -10.80 20.23
CA GLU A 190 -1.89 -9.63 19.52
C GLU A 190 -0.83 -8.55 19.38
N THR A 191 -0.24 -8.45 18.17
CA THR A 191 0.85 -7.53 17.85
C THR A 191 0.45 -6.58 16.72
N PHE A 192 -0.15 -7.09 15.66
CA PHE A 192 -0.53 -6.30 14.49
C PHE A 192 -2.04 -6.13 14.40
N VAL A 193 -2.48 -4.92 14.06
CA VAL A 193 -3.83 -4.69 13.53
C VAL A 193 -3.94 -5.43 12.19
N VAL A 194 -5.02 -6.17 11.99
CA VAL A 194 -5.31 -6.83 10.71
C VAL A 194 -6.01 -5.81 9.80
N PRO A 195 -5.33 -5.27 8.78
CA PRO A 195 -5.87 -4.15 7.99
C PRO A 195 -7.06 -4.57 7.13
N GLU A 196 -7.99 -3.64 6.91
CA GLU A 196 -9.11 -3.84 5.97
C GLU A 196 -8.83 -3.17 4.63
N PRO A 197 -9.22 -3.79 3.50
CA PRO A 197 -9.15 -3.15 2.20
C PRO A 197 -10.21 -2.05 2.12
N VAL A 198 -9.77 -0.80 1.96
CA VAL A 198 -10.63 0.29 1.54
C VAL A 198 -10.59 0.31 0.02
N ILE A 199 -11.54 -0.41 -0.60
CA ILE A 199 -11.62 -0.43 -2.07
C ILE A 199 -12.08 0.94 -2.52
N LEU A 200 -11.16 1.72 -3.05
CA LEU A 200 -11.50 2.92 -3.77
C LEU A 200 -12.18 2.49 -5.07
N ASN A 201 -13.52 2.59 -5.11
CA ASN A 201 -14.27 2.49 -6.34
C ASN A 201 -13.93 3.70 -7.20
N CYS A 202 -12.77 3.66 -7.83
CA CYS A 202 -12.22 4.74 -8.61
C CYS A 202 -13.05 5.14 -9.82
N PHE A 203 -14.08 4.40 -10.19
CA PHE A 203 -14.83 4.69 -11.43
C PHE A 203 -16.26 4.14 -11.42
N THR A 204 -17.17 4.80 -10.76
CA THR A 204 -18.59 4.75 -11.13
C THR A 204 -18.89 5.72 -12.30
N GLY A 205 -17.95 6.01 -13.19
CA GLY A 205 -18.16 6.94 -14.29
C GLY A 205 -17.27 6.80 -15.51
N PHE A 206 -16.12 6.12 -15.40
CA PHE A 206 -15.19 5.98 -16.53
C PHE A 206 -14.66 4.54 -16.60
N GLY A 207 -15.41 3.69 -17.28
CA GLY A 207 -15.14 2.25 -17.41
C GLY A 207 -13.90 1.84 -18.20
N GLU A 208 -12.90 2.72 -18.40
CA GLU A 208 -11.72 2.42 -19.22
C GLU A 208 -10.37 2.86 -18.66
N ALA A 209 -10.30 3.58 -17.55
CA ALA A 209 -9.00 4.06 -17.05
C ALA A 209 -8.12 2.94 -16.46
N SER A 210 -8.68 1.79 -16.09
CA SER A 210 -7.89 0.62 -15.67
C SER A 210 -7.07 0.00 -16.82
N ARG A 211 -7.40 0.31 -18.07
CA ARG A 211 -6.61 -0.10 -19.24
C ARG A 211 -5.49 0.88 -19.59
N MET A 212 -5.48 2.08 -19.03
CA MET A 212 -4.45 3.09 -19.34
C MET A 212 -3.11 2.86 -18.60
N THR A 213 -3.06 1.97 -17.62
CA THR A 213 -1.79 1.57 -16.99
C THR A 213 -0.95 0.60 -17.84
N GLN A 214 -1.40 0.22 -19.04
CA GLN A 214 -0.68 -0.66 -19.95
C GLN A 214 -0.04 0.06 -21.14
N PHE A 215 -0.07 1.40 -21.21
CA PHE A 215 0.66 2.12 -22.26
C PHE A 215 2.06 2.49 -21.76
N LYS A 216 3.03 2.04 -22.56
CA LYS A 216 4.49 2.14 -22.47
C LYS A 216 5.00 3.53 -22.10
#